data_abdab58e8081d5653da6bac117273ba2
#
_entry.id   abdab58e8081d5653da6bac117273ba2
#
_cell.length_a   1.000
_cell.length_b   1.000
_cell.length_c   1.000
_cell.angle_alpha   90.00
_cell.angle_beta   90.00
_cell.angle_gamma   90.00
#
_symmetry.space_group_name_H-M   'P 1'
#
loop_
_entity.id
_entity.type
_entity.pdbx_description
1 polymer ?
#
loop_
_entity_poly.entity_id
_entity_poly.type
_entity_poly.pdbx_seq_one_letter_code
_entity_poly.pdbx_strand_id
1 'polypeptide(L)'
;MIRLFRPTFDVDACLKELKECLEEGWTGPGFKTDQLEAEWKEYTGLKNAYYVNSCTAALNLTFDVLKERNDWEDGDEVISTAITFVSSNHAIMLAGLKPVFADVDDTLCLDPTDVEKKITPKTKAVLFVGLSGNPGKYKKIREICTRHNLKLVVDAAHMAGTKIDGKFPCLDADSVCFSFHTFKTLATADSGMLCFQDEENEKLARIKAWSGINTAAFSDYAIKDHKTYKWHYDVPYVSNCYNGNSIMAAVAIAQLHCLDKNCDFRRKICQRYDEAFSQVPQVKTVKYNKEVVPSRCHYQLIVEDRDGLVKFLNENGINSGVHYVSNINYRMYASAKGTCPKSDYMSEHAITLPLHLQITEEEVDKVIEYVKKYVTK
;
A
#
# COMPACT_ATOMS: atom_id res chain seq x y z
N MET A 1 19.49 -20.35 7.19
CA MET A 1 18.80 -19.79 6.00
C MET A 1 18.35 -18.37 6.34
N ILE A 2 18.85 -17.38 5.61
CA ILE A 2 18.49 -15.97 5.78
C ILE A 2 17.12 -15.76 5.09
N ARG A 3 16.13 -15.33 5.86
CA ARG A 3 14.77 -15.15 5.34
C ARG A 3 14.63 -13.80 4.61
N LEU A 4 13.83 -13.74 3.56
CA LEU A 4 13.52 -12.49 2.85
C LEU A 4 12.75 -11.52 3.77
N PHE A 5 11.71 -12.04 4.44
CA PHE A 5 10.88 -11.32 5.42
C PHE A 5 10.73 -12.14 6.70
N ARG A 6 10.64 -11.45 7.83
CA ARG A 6 10.32 -12.06 9.12
C ARG A 6 9.46 -11.07 9.91
N PRO A 7 8.15 -11.30 10.01
CA PRO A 7 7.27 -10.49 10.85
C PRO A 7 7.77 -10.46 12.29
N THR A 8 7.71 -9.32 12.92
CA THR A 8 8.19 -9.12 14.28
C THR A 8 7.18 -8.27 15.04
N PHE A 9 6.84 -8.70 16.24
CA PHE A 9 5.82 -8.06 17.08
C PHE A 9 6.43 -7.75 18.45
N ASP A 10 6.04 -6.63 19.05
CA ASP A 10 6.16 -6.41 20.49
C ASP A 10 5.07 -7.23 21.17
N VAL A 11 5.46 -8.42 21.65
CA VAL A 11 4.51 -9.42 22.16
C VAL A 11 3.76 -8.88 23.39
N ASP A 12 4.49 -8.25 24.32
CA ASP A 12 3.88 -7.74 25.56
C ASP A 12 2.91 -6.60 25.28
N ALA A 13 3.28 -5.66 24.40
CA ALA A 13 2.39 -4.58 23.97
C ALA A 13 1.16 -5.14 23.24
N CYS A 14 1.32 -6.08 22.32
CA CYS A 14 0.21 -6.72 21.62
C CYS A 14 -0.73 -7.45 22.59
N LEU A 15 -0.19 -8.22 23.55
CA LEU A 15 -1.01 -8.95 24.52
C LEU A 15 -1.78 -8.00 25.44
N LYS A 16 -1.19 -6.85 25.83
CA LYS A 16 -1.88 -5.83 26.60
C LYS A 16 -3.12 -5.30 25.87
N GLU A 17 -2.95 -4.86 24.62
CA GLU A 17 -4.05 -4.31 23.82
C GLU A 17 -5.13 -5.37 23.50
N LEU A 18 -4.71 -6.63 23.22
CA LEU A 18 -5.62 -7.76 22.99
C LEU A 18 -6.43 -8.12 24.26
N LYS A 19 -5.79 -8.06 25.44
CA LYS A 19 -6.46 -8.35 26.69
C LYS A 19 -7.66 -7.44 26.90
N GLU A 20 -7.52 -6.13 26.64
CA GLU A 20 -8.61 -5.17 26.75
C GLU A 20 -9.81 -5.55 25.86
N CYS A 21 -9.57 -5.99 24.61
CA CYS A 21 -10.64 -6.46 23.72
C CYS A 21 -11.39 -7.68 24.27
N LEU A 22 -10.65 -8.62 24.86
CA LEU A 22 -11.21 -9.88 25.36
C LEU A 22 -11.96 -9.66 26.68
N GLU A 23 -11.47 -8.78 27.56
CA GLU A 23 -12.13 -8.43 28.83
C GLU A 23 -13.43 -7.65 28.59
N GLU A 24 -13.45 -6.72 27.60
CA GLU A 24 -14.66 -6.01 27.17
C GLU A 24 -15.65 -6.94 26.43
N GLY A 25 -15.18 -8.05 25.89
CA GLY A 25 -15.99 -9.00 25.13
C GLY A 25 -16.42 -8.50 23.74
N TRP A 26 -15.87 -7.36 23.27
CA TRP A 26 -16.20 -6.79 21.97
C TRP A 26 -15.02 -6.90 21.00
N THR A 27 -15.10 -7.85 20.07
CA THR A 27 -14.03 -8.18 19.10
C THR A 27 -14.30 -7.66 17.69
N GLY A 28 -15.53 -7.25 17.38
CA GLY A 28 -15.91 -6.61 16.11
C GLY A 28 -15.41 -5.16 15.99
N PRO A 29 -15.85 -4.39 14.96
CA PRO A 29 -15.58 -2.95 14.88
C PRO A 29 -16.09 -2.24 16.12
N GLY A 30 -15.31 -1.30 16.69
CA GLY A 30 -15.66 -0.58 17.91
C GLY A 30 -14.46 0.14 18.53
N PHE A 31 -14.38 0.19 19.85
CA PHE A 31 -13.45 1.05 20.58
C PHE A 31 -11.97 0.95 20.14
N LYS A 32 -11.46 -0.25 19.80
CA LYS A 32 -10.07 -0.38 19.31
C LYS A 32 -9.92 0.06 17.86
N THR A 33 -10.91 -0.16 17.01
CA THR A 33 -10.87 0.40 15.66
C THR A 33 -10.95 1.92 15.68
N ASP A 34 -11.79 2.49 16.53
CA ASP A 34 -11.93 3.95 16.71
C ASP A 34 -10.63 4.58 17.26
N GLN A 35 -10.00 3.92 18.25
CA GLN A 35 -8.70 4.32 18.79
C GLN A 35 -7.63 4.32 17.69
N LEU A 36 -7.52 3.23 16.94
CA LEU A 36 -6.55 3.12 15.85
C LEU A 36 -6.76 4.18 14.75
N GLU A 37 -8.00 4.43 14.35
CA GLU A 37 -8.34 5.47 13.38
C GLU A 37 -7.94 6.87 13.86
N ALA A 38 -8.15 7.16 15.14
CA ALA A 38 -7.75 8.42 15.77
C ALA A 38 -6.22 8.58 15.81
N GLU A 39 -5.50 7.58 16.31
CA GLU A 39 -4.03 7.58 16.40
C GLU A 39 -3.38 7.60 15.01
N TRP A 40 -3.98 6.93 14.00
CA TRP A 40 -3.50 6.95 12.62
C TRP A 40 -3.61 8.34 11.99
N LYS A 41 -4.72 9.04 12.24
CA LYS A 41 -4.91 10.44 11.80
C LYS A 41 -3.88 11.37 12.43
N GLU A 42 -3.61 11.21 13.73
CA GLU A 42 -2.58 11.98 14.43
C GLU A 42 -1.18 11.71 13.85
N TYR A 43 -0.83 10.43 13.65
CA TYR A 43 0.46 10.02 13.14
C TYR A 43 0.73 10.48 11.71
N THR A 44 -0.25 10.38 10.81
CA THR A 44 -0.08 10.67 9.38
C THR A 44 -0.42 12.11 9.01
N GLY A 45 -1.33 12.76 9.72
CA GLY A 45 -1.97 14.02 9.35
C GLY A 45 -3.07 13.88 8.29
N LEU A 46 -3.41 12.66 7.88
CA LEU A 46 -4.54 12.37 7.00
C LEU A 46 -5.86 12.58 7.76
N LYS A 47 -6.92 12.97 7.03
CA LYS A 47 -8.18 13.37 7.67
C LYS A 47 -9.04 12.17 8.04
N ASN A 48 -9.81 11.68 7.13
CA ASN A 48 -10.89 10.73 7.37
C ASN A 48 -10.37 9.30 7.23
N ALA A 49 -9.97 8.67 8.33
CA ALA A 49 -9.42 7.33 8.36
C ALA A 49 -10.50 6.30 8.73
N TYR A 50 -10.54 5.21 7.97
CA TYR A 50 -11.42 4.08 8.21
C TYR A 50 -10.64 2.76 8.16
N TYR A 51 -10.71 2.00 9.26
CA TYR A 51 -10.00 0.75 9.40
C TYR A 51 -10.74 -0.41 8.71
N VAL A 52 -10.06 -1.11 7.81
CA VAL A 52 -10.61 -2.16 6.96
C VAL A 52 -9.84 -3.48 7.09
N ASN A 53 -10.43 -4.57 6.61
CA ASN A 53 -9.85 -5.91 6.71
C ASN A 53 -8.66 -6.18 5.79
N SER A 54 -8.38 -5.30 4.82
CA SER A 54 -7.19 -5.38 3.96
C SER A 54 -7.00 -4.10 3.13
N CYS A 55 -5.79 -3.86 2.60
CA CYS A 55 -5.57 -2.81 1.61
C CYS A 55 -6.36 -3.05 0.32
N THR A 56 -6.57 -4.30 -0.06
CA THR A 56 -7.42 -4.67 -1.22
C THR A 56 -8.85 -4.18 -1.01
N ALA A 57 -9.40 -4.34 0.20
CA ALA A 57 -10.71 -3.79 0.57
C ALA A 57 -10.72 -2.26 0.50
N ALA A 58 -9.65 -1.59 0.99
CA ALA A 58 -9.51 -0.15 0.89
C ALA A 58 -9.52 0.35 -0.56
N LEU A 59 -8.78 -0.31 -1.45
CA LEU A 59 -8.73 0.02 -2.87
C LEU A 59 -10.08 -0.21 -3.57
N ASN A 60 -10.75 -1.33 -3.28
CA ASN A 60 -12.08 -1.63 -3.82
C ASN A 60 -13.10 -0.58 -3.40
N LEU A 61 -13.14 -0.24 -2.10
CA LEU A 61 -14.02 0.83 -1.59
C LEU A 61 -13.69 2.18 -2.21
N THR A 62 -12.41 2.49 -2.40
CA THR A 62 -11.99 3.74 -3.03
C THR A 62 -12.60 3.92 -4.41
N PHE A 63 -12.44 2.94 -5.29
CA PHE A 63 -12.95 3.06 -6.66
C PHE A 63 -14.47 2.96 -6.74
N ASP A 64 -15.10 2.14 -5.89
CA ASP A 64 -16.55 2.04 -5.80
C ASP A 64 -17.17 3.36 -5.31
N VAL A 65 -16.61 3.97 -4.27
CA VAL A 65 -17.07 5.28 -3.75
C VAL A 65 -16.81 6.40 -4.75
N LEU A 66 -15.60 6.48 -5.32
CA LEU A 66 -15.28 7.56 -6.26
C LEU A 66 -16.13 7.46 -7.53
N LYS A 67 -16.39 6.25 -8.02
CA LYS A 67 -17.27 6.03 -9.17
C LYS A 67 -18.69 6.53 -8.89
N GLU A 68 -19.27 6.14 -7.76
CA GLU A 68 -20.62 6.57 -7.34
C GLU A 68 -20.72 8.09 -7.17
N ARG A 69 -19.75 8.69 -6.46
CA ARG A 69 -19.78 10.11 -6.11
C ARG A 69 -19.46 11.06 -7.26
N ASN A 70 -18.86 10.57 -8.33
CA ASN A 70 -18.47 11.40 -9.48
C ASN A 70 -19.15 10.95 -10.78
N ASP A 71 -20.20 10.10 -10.70
CA ASP A 71 -20.97 9.62 -11.84
C ASP A 71 -20.08 9.00 -12.95
N TRP A 72 -19.06 8.20 -12.57
CA TRP A 72 -18.23 7.54 -13.56
C TRP A 72 -18.94 6.32 -14.15
N GLU A 73 -18.68 6.07 -15.41
CA GLU A 73 -19.31 5.00 -16.17
C GLU A 73 -18.40 3.76 -16.27
N ASP A 74 -19.00 2.60 -16.57
CA ASP A 74 -18.23 1.41 -16.90
C ASP A 74 -17.35 1.66 -18.12
N GLY A 75 -16.07 1.27 -18.00
CA GLY A 75 -15.04 1.49 -19.02
C GLY A 75 -14.36 2.86 -18.97
N ASP A 76 -14.72 3.75 -18.03
CA ASP A 76 -13.90 4.92 -17.72
C ASP A 76 -12.52 4.50 -17.26
N GLU A 77 -11.50 5.32 -17.54
CA GLU A 77 -10.11 4.93 -17.44
C GLU A 77 -9.45 5.44 -16.14
N VAL A 78 -8.65 4.56 -15.54
CA VAL A 78 -7.74 4.91 -14.43
C VAL A 78 -6.31 4.60 -14.86
N ILE A 79 -5.45 5.62 -14.90
CA ILE A 79 -4.03 5.43 -15.18
C ILE A 79 -3.35 4.80 -13.94
N SER A 80 -2.61 3.72 -14.16
CA SER A 80 -1.94 2.97 -13.09
C SER A 80 -0.59 2.43 -13.57
N THR A 81 0.18 1.83 -12.66
CA THR A 81 1.47 1.22 -12.95
C THR A 81 1.34 -0.28 -13.21
N ALA A 82 2.24 -0.80 -14.08
CA ALA A 82 2.41 -2.24 -14.27
C ALA A 82 3.24 -2.90 -13.13
N ILE A 83 4.08 -2.14 -12.43
CA ILE A 83 4.92 -2.63 -11.33
C ILE A 83 4.24 -2.39 -9.99
N THR A 84 3.36 -3.31 -9.63
CA THR A 84 2.65 -3.31 -8.35
C THR A 84 2.13 -4.72 -8.01
N PHE A 85 1.68 -4.91 -6.78
CA PHE A 85 0.86 -6.07 -6.45
C PHE A 85 -0.48 -6.01 -7.20
N VAL A 86 -0.94 -7.14 -7.69
CA VAL A 86 -2.10 -7.21 -8.62
C VAL A 86 -3.39 -6.56 -8.09
N SER A 87 -3.59 -6.52 -6.76
CA SER A 87 -4.80 -5.95 -6.17
C SER A 87 -5.02 -4.49 -6.52
N SER A 88 -3.94 -3.70 -6.72
CA SER A 88 -4.05 -2.30 -7.16
C SER A 88 -4.84 -2.19 -8.47
N ASN A 89 -4.49 -3.01 -9.46
CA ASN A 89 -5.13 -3.00 -10.78
C ASN A 89 -6.43 -3.80 -10.81
N HIS A 90 -6.57 -4.84 -9.98
CA HIS A 90 -7.82 -5.58 -9.83
C HIS A 90 -8.94 -4.71 -9.26
N ALA A 91 -8.65 -3.83 -8.31
CA ALA A 91 -9.64 -2.93 -7.72
C ALA A 91 -10.27 -1.99 -8.76
N ILE A 92 -9.48 -1.52 -9.74
CA ILE A 92 -9.97 -0.74 -10.87
C ILE A 92 -10.98 -1.56 -11.69
N MET A 93 -10.62 -2.79 -12.05
CA MET A 93 -11.48 -3.68 -12.85
C MET A 93 -12.76 -4.11 -12.11
N LEU A 94 -12.65 -4.38 -10.80
CA LEU A 94 -13.80 -4.76 -9.98
C LEU A 94 -14.84 -3.64 -9.85
N ALA A 95 -14.41 -2.38 -9.98
CA ALA A 95 -15.32 -1.23 -10.06
C ALA A 95 -15.92 -1.02 -11.46
N GLY A 96 -15.64 -1.91 -12.44
CA GLY A 96 -16.08 -1.75 -13.84
C GLY A 96 -15.25 -0.74 -14.64
N LEU A 97 -14.17 -0.22 -14.05
CA LEU A 97 -13.27 0.74 -14.68
C LEU A 97 -12.16 0.02 -15.48
N LYS A 98 -11.49 0.73 -16.36
CA LYS A 98 -10.44 0.20 -17.20
C LYS A 98 -9.06 0.70 -16.75
N PRO A 99 -8.13 -0.16 -16.32
CA PRO A 99 -6.75 0.24 -16.06
C PRO A 99 -6.03 0.59 -17.37
N VAL A 100 -5.38 1.76 -17.38
CA VAL A 100 -4.47 2.22 -18.44
C VAL A 100 -3.08 2.28 -17.85
N PHE A 101 -2.16 1.46 -18.37
CA PHE A 101 -0.83 1.36 -17.80
C PHE A 101 0.09 2.47 -18.29
N ALA A 102 0.68 3.21 -17.37
CA ALA A 102 1.79 4.12 -17.60
C ALA A 102 3.09 3.52 -17.06
N ASP A 103 4.19 3.86 -17.69
CA ASP A 103 5.50 3.32 -17.38
C ASP A 103 6.07 3.90 -16.08
N VAL A 104 7.10 3.28 -15.55
CA VAL A 104 7.80 3.72 -14.34
C VAL A 104 9.09 4.47 -14.67
N ASP A 105 9.61 5.23 -13.70
CA ASP A 105 10.94 5.81 -13.77
C ASP A 105 11.95 5.07 -12.85
N ASP A 106 13.13 5.65 -12.64
CA ASP A 106 14.21 5.06 -11.83
C ASP A 106 13.84 4.93 -10.33
N THR A 107 12.70 5.47 -9.92
CA THR A 107 12.15 5.32 -8.55
C THR A 107 11.24 4.11 -8.41
N LEU A 108 10.98 3.37 -9.49
CA LEU A 108 9.98 2.32 -9.63
C LEU A 108 8.53 2.79 -9.40
N CYS A 109 8.30 4.09 -9.38
CA CYS A 109 6.97 4.71 -9.34
C CYS A 109 6.62 5.26 -10.73
N LEU A 110 5.36 5.67 -10.92
CA LEU A 110 4.87 6.23 -12.18
C LEU A 110 5.76 7.36 -12.71
N ASP A 111 6.11 7.30 -14.01
CA ASP A 111 6.74 8.41 -14.72
C ASP A 111 5.70 9.46 -15.09
N PRO A 112 5.79 10.69 -14.54
CA PRO A 112 4.84 11.76 -14.85
C PRO A 112 4.70 12.05 -16.34
N THR A 113 5.80 11.92 -17.10
CA THR A 113 5.81 12.16 -18.55
C THR A 113 4.95 11.13 -19.29
N ASP A 114 4.98 9.88 -18.87
CA ASP A 114 4.18 8.83 -19.49
C ASP A 114 2.72 8.90 -19.02
N VAL A 115 2.49 9.23 -17.75
CA VAL A 115 1.13 9.49 -17.23
C VAL A 115 0.42 10.54 -18.09
N GLU A 116 1.07 11.68 -18.34
CA GLU A 116 0.46 12.77 -19.11
C GLU A 116 0.12 12.36 -20.55
N LYS A 117 0.97 11.55 -21.20
CA LYS A 117 0.70 11.01 -22.54
C LYS A 117 -0.46 10.02 -22.62
N LYS A 118 -0.79 9.37 -21.51
CA LYS A 118 -1.86 8.36 -21.43
C LYS A 118 -3.23 8.95 -21.10
N ILE A 119 -3.32 10.24 -20.79
CA ILE A 119 -4.59 10.92 -20.49
C ILE A 119 -5.47 10.99 -21.75
N THR A 120 -6.72 10.55 -21.59
CA THR A 120 -7.78 10.63 -22.61
C THR A 120 -9.02 11.32 -22.01
N PRO A 121 -10.03 11.68 -22.82
CA PRO A 121 -11.30 12.19 -22.29
C PRO A 121 -12.04 11.23 -21.35
N LYS A 122 -11.70 9.92 -21.37
CA LYS A 122 -12.25 8.90 -20.47
C LYS A 122 -11.48 8.76 -19.18
N THR A 123 -10.30 9.35 -19.06
CA THR A 123 -9.48 9.25 -17.85
C THR A 123 -10.15 9.99 -16.70
N LYS A 124 -10.37 9.32 -15.58
CA LYS A 124 -11.03 9.86 -14.38
C LYS A 124 -10.07 9.97 -13.19
N ALA A 125 -9.08 9.10 -13.12
CA ALA A 125 -8.15 9.06 -11.99
C ALA A 125 -6.76 8.57 -12.38
N VAL A 126 -5.81 8.84 -11.49
CA VAL A 126 -4.49 8.19 -11.46
C VAL A 126 -4.37 7.40 -10.15
N LEU A 127 -3.98 6.14 -10.25
CA LEU A 127 -3.58 5.32 -9.11
C LEU A 127 -2.05 5.33 -9.00
N PHE A 128 -1.54 6.08 -8.06
CA PHE A 128 -0.12 6.16 -7.74
C PHE A 128 0.24 5.09 -6.70
N VAL A 129 1.28 4.29 -6.95
CA VAL A 129 1.79 3.29 -6.01
C VAL A 129 3.12 3.74 -5.45
N GLY A 130 3.20 3.89 -4.12
CA GLY A 130 4.42 4.27 -3.40
C GLY A 130 5.30 3.05 -3.12
N LEU A 131 5.88 2.44 -4.17
CA LEU A 131 6.60 1.18 -4.08
C LEU A 131 7.81 1.27 -3.13
N SER A 132 7.96 0.27 -2.25
CA SER A 132 9.05 0.18 -1.26
C SER A 132 9.16 1.37 -0.29
N GLY A 133 8.07 2.15 -0.15
CA GLY A 133 8.02 3.36 0.67
C GLY A 133 8.58 4.60 -0.05
N ASN A 134 8.70 4.54 -1.37
CA ASN A 134 9.18 5.65 -2.19
C ASN A 134 8.01 6.51 -2.67
N PRO A 135 7.95 7.81 -2.36
CA PRO A 135 6.94 8.69 -2.91
C PRO A 135 7.26 9.13 -4.37
N GLY A 136 8.37 8.68 -4.95
CA GLY A 136 8.73 8.98 -6.33
C GLY A 136 8.61 10.46 -6.70
N LYS A 137 7.95 10.73 -7.80
CA LYS A 137 7.62 12.09 -8.25
C LYS A 137 6.15 12.47 -7.96
N TYR A 138 5.61 12.06 -6.80
CA TYR A 138 4.23 12.29 -6.40
C TYR A 138 3.74 13.72 -6.66
N LYS A 139 4.52 14.74 -6.27
CA LYS A 139 4.13 16.15 -6.48
C LYS A 139 3.83 16.47 -7.95
N LYS A 140 4.63 15.94 -8.89
CA LYS A 140 4.39 16.12 -10.33
C LYS A 140 3.12 15.38 -10.79
N ILE A 141 2.88 14.19 -10.28
CA ILE A 141 1.62 13.46 -10.56
C ILE A 141 0.42 14.25 -10.04
N ARG A 142 0.49 14.81 -8.81
CA ARG A 142 -0.57 15.66 -8.25
C ARG A 142 -0.85 16.89 -9.12
N GLU A 143 0.21 17.57 -9.60
CA GLU A 143 0.09 18.70 -10.51
C GLU A 143 -0.62 18.33 -11.82
N ILE A 144 -0.29 17.17 -12.41
CA ILE A 144 -0.96 16.63 -13.60
C ILE A 144 -2.44 16.38 -13.30
N CYS A 145 -2.76 15.67 -12.22
CA CYS A 145 -4.13 15.40 -11.82
C CYS A 145 -4.94 16.70 -11.65
N THR A 146 -4.35 17.72 -11.03
CA THR A 146 -5.00 19.02 -10.83
C THR A 146 -5.30 19.72 -12.15
N ARG A 147 -4.34 19.76 -13.10
CA ARG A 147 -4.53 20.39 -14.41
C ARG A 147 -5.62 19.74 -15.26
N HIS A 148 -5.75 18.41 -15.13
CA HIS A 148 -6.70 17.62 -15.92
C HIS A 148 -7.98 17.27 -15.16
N ASN A 149 -8.18 17.83 -13.95
CA ASN A 149 -9.34 17.54 -13.08
C ASN A 149 -9.52 16.02 -12.81
N LEU A 150 -8.41 15.31 -12.59
CA LEU A 150 -8.39 13.89 -12.28
C LEU A 150 -8.33 13.66 -10.77
N LYS A 151 -8.94 12.59 -10.29
CA LYS A 151 -8.77 12.12 -8.92
C LYS A 151 -7.40 11.45 -8.76
N LEU A 152 -6.77 11.63 -7.60
CA LEU A 152 -5.50 10.97 -7.27
C LEU A 152 -5.72 9.99 -6.12
N VAL A 153 -5.59 8.71 -6.43
CA VAL A 153 -5.61 7.61 -5.47
C VAL A 153 -4.18 7.16 -5.19
N VAL A 154 -3.84 6.96 -3.93
CA VAL A 154 -2.51 6.47 -3.54
C VAL A 154 -2.63 5.08 -2.92
N ASP A 155 -2.02 4.10 -3.56
CA ASP A 155 -1.71 2.82 -2.94
C ASP A 155 -0.44 2.99 -2.10
N ALA A 156 -0.64 3.21 -0.82
CA ALA A 156 0.39 3.43 0.19
C ALA A 156 0.74 2.14 0.96
N ALA A 157 0.47 0.96 0.37
CA ALA A 157 0.71 -0.34 1.02
C ALA A 157 2.14 -0.53 1.53
N HIS A 158 3.11 0.21 1.00
CA HIS A 158 4.50 0.19 1.42
C HIS A 158 4.95 1.48 2.13
N MET A 159 4.05 2.45 2.34
CA MET A 159 4.43 3.81 2.75
C MET A 159 4.21 4.12 4.24
N ALA A 160 3.68 3.19 5.05
CA ALA A 160 3.56 3.39 6.49
C ALA A 160 4.96 3.67 7.09
N GLY A 161 5.16 4.86 7.66
CA GLY A 161 6.46 5.34 8.15
C GLY A 161 7.28 6.19 7.17
N THR A 162 6.82 6.39 5.92
CA THR A 162 7.47 7.32 4.97
C THR A 162 7.11 8.77 5.32
N LYS A 163 8.12 9.64 5.37
CA LYS A 163 7.96 11.07 5.72
C LYS A 163 8.77 11.98 4.78
N ILE A 164 8.25 13.18 4.56
CA ILE A 164 8.97 14.36 4.03
C ILE A 164 8.69 15.49 5.02
N ASP A 165 9.73 16.15 5.52
CA ASP A 165 9.63 17.19 6.53
C ASP A 165 8.79 16.76 7.75
N GLY A 166 8.97 15.51 8.18
CA GLY A 166 8.28 14.91 9.34
C GLY A 166 6.82 14.53 9.10
N LYS A 167 6.26 14.71 7.89
CA LYS A 167 4.85 14.43 7.56
C LYS A 167 4.74 13.38 6.48
N PHE A 168 3.58 12.70 6.43
CA PHE A 168 3.26 11.80 5.33
C PHE A 168 3.20 12.60 3.99
N PRO A 169 3.82 12.10 2.89
CA PRO A 169 4.04 12.93 1.69
C PRO A 169 2.81 13.15 0.80
N CYS A 170 1.73 12.37 0.97
CA CYS A 170 0.58 12.38 0.06
C CYS A 170 -0.70 12.88 0.75
N LEU A 171 -0.60 13.95 1.57
CA LEU A 171 -1.72 14.50 2.36
C LEU A 171 -2.85 15.09 1.51
N ASP A 172 -2.57 15.48 0.27
CA ASP A 172 -3.50 16.12 -0.66
C ASP A 172 -4.07 15.15 -1.71
N ALA A 173 -3.85 13.83 -1.54
CA ALA A 173 -4.49 12.82 -2.36
C ALA A 173 -6.00 12.73 -2.05
N ASP A 174 -6.82 12.40 -3.06
CA ASP A 174 -8.27 12.21 -2.86
C ASP A 174 -8.56 10.97 -2.00
N SER A 175 -7.73 9.92 -2.11
CA SER A 175 -7.77 8.72 -1.28
C SER A 175 -6.37 8.13 -1.10
N VAL A 176 -6.11 7.57 0.10
CA VAL A 176 -4.87 6.87 0.44
C VAL A 176 -5.21 5.53 1.10
N CYS A 177 -4.65 4.44 0.56
CA CYS A 177 -4.90 3.06 1.01
C CYS A 177 -3.63 2.45 1.58
N PHE A 178 -3.63 2.04 2.86
CA PHE A 178 -2.49 1.38 3.52
C PHE A 178 -2.74 -0.10 3.73
N SER A 179 -1.67 -0.87 3.72
CA SER A 179 -1.66 -2.29 4.07
C SER A 179 -0.96 -2.50 5.40
N PHE A 180 -1.61 -3.26 6.27
CA PHE A 180 -1.03 -3.77 7.49
C PHE A 180 -0.90 -5.31 7.44
N HIS A 181 -0.81 -5.85 6.22
CA HIS A 181 -0.51 -7.27 6.00
C HIS A 181 0.81 -7.66 6.68
N THR A 182 0.94 -8.92 7.06
CA THR A 182 2.02 -9.47 7.89
C THR A 182 3.46 -9.12 7.47
N PHE A 183 3.70 -8.80 6.19
CA PHE A 183 5.04 -8.43 5.68
C PHE A 183 5.28 -6.92 5.54
N LYS A 184 4.33 -6.08 5.97
CA LYS A 184 4.46 -4.63 5.89
C LYS A 184 5.26 -4.05 7.06
N THR A 185 5.60 -2.77 6.97
CA THR A 185 6.34 -2.04 8.01
C THR A 185 5.57 -1.93 9.32
N LEU A 186 4.24 -1.71 9.22
CA LEU A 186 3.28 -1.94 10.29
C LEU A 186 2.56 -3.24 9.96
N ALA A 187 2.75 -4.27 10.74
CA ALA A 187 2.25 -5.60 10.46
C ALA A 187 1.19 -6.05 11.47
N THR A 188 0.10 -6.59 10.95
CA THR A 188 -0.87 -7.41 11.68
C THR A 188 -0.87 -8.82 11.05
N ALA A 189 -1.97 -9.57 11.13
CA ALA A 189 -2.15 -10.72 10.24
C ALA A 189 -2.58 -10.23 8.85
N ASP A 190 -3.75 -9.57 8.80
CA ASP A 190 -4.30 -9.00 7.56
C ASP A 190 -5.25 -7.85 7.92
N SER A 191 -4.92 -6.65 7.51
CA SER A 191 -5.77 -5.47 7.68
C SER A 191 -5.24 -4.31 6.84
N GLY A 192 -5.96 -3.18 6.87
CA GLY A 192 -5.57 -1.97 6.15
C GLY A 192 -6.26 -0.73 6.70
N MET A 193 -5.87 0.41 6.15
CA MET A 193 -6.49 1.70 6.47
C MET A 193 -6.83 2.43 5.18
N LEU A 194 -8.05 2.89 5.07
CA LEU A 194 -8.54 3.76 4.01
C LEU A 194 -8.64 5.18 4.55
N CYS A 195 -8.06 6.15 3.86
CA CYS A 195 -8.17 7.55 4.22
C CYS A 195 -8.70 8.35 3.03
N PHE A 196 -9.81 9.05 3.19
CA PHE A 196 -10.34 9.98 2.22
C PHE A 196 -10.05 11.43 2.60
N GLN A 197 -9.84 12.29 1.60
CA GLN A 197 -9.75 13.73 1.83
C GLN A 197 -11.13 14.33 2.13
N ASP A 198 -12.18 13.80 1.48
CA ASP A 198 -13.58 14.21 1.64
C ASP A 198 -14.29 13.31 2.64
N GLU A 199 -14.94 13.91 3.65
CA GLU A 199 -15.67 13.22 4.71
C GLU A 199 -16.90 12.45 4.17
N GLU A 200 -17.58 12.99 3.15
CA GLU A 200 -18.76 12.32 2.57
C GLU A 200 -18.35 11.03 1.82
N ASN A 201 -17.16 10.99 1.23
CA ASN A 201 -16.60 9.75 0.66
C ASN A 201 -16.32 8.71 1.75
N GLU A 202 -15.81 9.14 2.90
CA GLU A 202 -15.55 8.25 4.03
C GLU A 202 -16.86 7.71 4.63
N LYS A 203 -17.88 8.55 4.81
CA LYS A 203 -19.21 8.12 5.26
C LYS A 203 -19.82 7.08 4.32
N LEU A 204 -19.76 7.30 3.01
CA LEU A 204 -20.23 6.34 2.03
C LEU A 204 -19.40 5.04 2.07
N ALA A 205 -18.08 5.13 2.26
CA ALA A 205 -17.23 3.95 2.40
C ALA A 205 -17.64 3.08 3.61
N ARG A 206 -17.98 3.68 4.76
CA ARG A 206 -18.48 2.95 5.94
C ARG A 206 -19.77 2.19 5.66
N ILE A 207 -20.71 2.80 4.93
CA ILE A 207 -21.96 2.14 4.52
C ILE A 207 -21.63 0.96 3.59
N LYS A 208 -20.85 1.20 2.55
CA LYS A 208 -20.45 0.17 1.59
C LYS A 208 -19.58 -0.94 2.20
N ALA A 209 -18.76 -0.62 3.19
CA ALA A 209 -17.91 -1.60 3.87
C ALA A 209 -18.70 -2.61 4.73
N TRP A 210 -19.93 -2.32 5.06
CA TRP A 210 -20.79 -3.25 5.78
C TRP A 210 -22.03 -3.63 4.96
N SER A 211 -21.79 -4.31 3.85
CA SER A 211 -22.85 -4.86 2.98
C SER A 211 -23.85 -3.82 2.47
N GLY A 212 -23.48 -2.55 2.44
CA GLY A 212 -24.35 -1.46 2.02
C GLY A 212 -25.38 -1.01 3.07
N ILE A 213 -25.28 -1.48 4.32
CA ILE A 213 -26.20 -1.15 5.41
C ILE A 213 -25.95 0.26 5.92
N ASN A 214 -26.96 1.12 5.83
CA ASN A 214 -26.92 2.46 6.40
C ASN A 214 -27.37 2.42 7.88
N THR A 215 -26.40 2.39 8.79
CA THR A 215 -26.67 2.37 10.25
C THR A 215 -27.15 3.71 10.79
N ALA A 216 -26.87 4.83 10.14
CA ALA A 216 -27.39 6.14 10.53
C ALA A 216 -28.93 6.21 10.43
N ALA A 217 -29.51 5.42 9.52
CA ALA A 217 -30.97 5.30 9.39
C ALA A 217 -31.65 4.67 10.62
N PHE A 218 -30.92 3.97 11.49
CA PHE A 218 -31.49 3.46 12.75
C PHE A 218 -32.03 4.57 13.64
N SER A 219 -31.36 5.73 13.71
CA SER A 219 -31.80 6.88 14.51
C SER A 219 -32.99 7.61 13.89
N ASP A 220 -33.05 7.74 12.58
CA ASP A 220 -34.09 8.49 11.90
C ASP A 220 -35.45 7.77 11.87
N TYR A 221 -35.45 6.44 11.69
CA TYR A 221 -36.66 5.63 11.80
C TYR A 221 -37.18 5.53 13.23
N ALA A 222 -36.27 5.42 14.22
CA ALA A 222 -36.66 5.39 15.64
C ALA A 222 -37.30 6.72 16.12
N ILE A 223 -36.92 7.85 15.54
CA ILE A 223 -37.43 9.17 15.91
C ILE A 223 -38.82 9.45 15.28
N LYS A 224 -39.06 8.99 14.03
CA LYS A 224 -40.30 9.32 13.30
C LYS A 224 -41.52 8.53 13.77
N ASP A 225 -41.38 7.28 14.20
CA ASP A 225 -42.53 6.40 14.50
C ASP A 225 -42.71 5.99 15.96
N HIS A 226 -41.91 6.49 16.90
CA HIS A 226 -41.86 6.05 18.30
C HIS A 226 -41.76 4.52 18.54
N LYS A 227 -41.34 3.78 17.49
CA LYS A 227 -41.15 2.34 17.54
C LYS A 227 -39.66 2.05 17.38
N THR A 228 -39.01 1.70 18.50
CA THR A 228 -37.61 1.32 18.57
C THR A 228 -37.36 -0.09 18.02
N TYR A 229 -37.59 -0.29 16.72
CA TYR A 229 -37.23 -1.55 16.06
C TYR A 229 -35.81 -1.43 15.52
N LYS A 230 -34.83 -1.88 16.29
CA LYS A 230 -33.38 -1.87 15.90
C LYS A 230 -33.06 -2.71 14.66
N TRP A 231 -34.00 -3.48 14.12
CA TRP A 231 -33.82 -4.28 12.90
C TRP A 231 -34.36 -3.62 11.62
N HIS A 232 -34.96 -2.43 11.72
CA HIS A 232 -35.31 -1.62 10.55
C HIS A 232 -34.11 -0.78 10.14
N TYR A 233 -33.39 -1.22 9.12
CA TYR A 233 -32.29 -0.47 8.52
C TYR A 233 -32.50 -0.40 7.00
N ASP A 234 -31.93 0.63 6.38
CA ASP A 234 -31.92 0.79 4.94
C ASP A 234 -30.66 0.12 4.34
N VAL A 235 -30.79 -0.47 3.15
CA VAL A 235 -29.68 -1.10 2.42
C VAL A 235 -29.66 -0.50 1.02
N PRO A 236 -29.17 0.75 0.88
CA PRO A 236 -29.19 1.44 -0.40
C PRO A 236 -28.19 0.91 -1.44
N TYR A 237 -27.20 0.10 -1.01
CA TYR A 237 -26.13 -0.38 -1.89
C TYR A 237 -25.92 -1.89 -1.78
N VAL A 238 -25.63 -2.53 -2.92
CA VAL A 238 -25.06 -3.89 -2.94
C VAL A 238 -23.56 -3.76 -2.74
N SER A 239 -23.02 -4.38 -1.69
CA SER A 239 -21.60 -4.32 -1.37
C SER A 239 -21.13 -5.52 -0.56
N ASN A 240 -19.88 -5.49 -0.10
CA ASN A 240 -19.22 -6.57 0.63
C ASN A 240 -19.00 -6.22 2.11
N CYS A 241 -18.47 -7.18 2.88
CA CYS A 241 -18.00 -6.96 4.24
C CYS A 241 -16.50 -6.68 4.24
N TYR A 242 -16.12 -5.41 4.40
CA TYR A 242 -14.74 -4.94 4.36
C TYR A 242 -14.25 -4.40 5.72
N ASN A 243 -15.08 -4.43 6.75
CA ASN A 243 -14.74 -3.89 8.07
C ASN A 243 -13.48 -4.54 8.65
N GLY A 244 -12.65 -3.72 9.30
CA GLY A 244 -11.67 -4.20 10.26
C GLY A 244 -12.34 -4.69 11.56
N ASN A 245 -11.55 -5.21 12.49
CA ASN A 245 -12.03 -5.69 13.78
C ASN A 245 -11.09 -5.26 14.92
N SER A 246 -11.61 -5.26 16.15
CA SER A 246 -10.88 -4.80 17.35
C SER A 246 -9.65 -5.65 17.68
N ILE A 247 -9.65 -6.95 17.36
CA ILE A 247 -8.50 -7.84 17.59
C ILE A 247 -7.29 -7.40 16.74
N MET A 248 -7.51 -7.20 15.44
CA MET A 248 -6.43 -6.76 14.55
C MET A 248 -6.06 -5.28 14.80
N ALA A 249 -7.02 -4.44 15.18
CA ALA A 249 -6.77 -3.06 15.57
C ALA A 249 -5.88 -2.97 16.81
N ALA A 250 -6.10 -3.81 17.82
CA ALA A 250 -5.26 -3.89 19.02
C ALA A 250 -3.78 -4.22 18.66
N VAL A 251 -3.57 -5.19 17.77
CA VAL A 251 -2.21 -5.49 17.27
C VAL A 251 -1.65 -4.31 16.48
N ALA A 252 -2.46 -3.66 15.64
CA ALA A 252 -2.02 -2.51 14.85
C ALA A 252 -1.62 -1.31 15.71
N ILE A 253 -2.33 -1.03 16.83
CA ILE A 253 -1.99 0.02 17.79
C ILE A 253 -0.60 -0.23 18.39
N ALA A 254 -0.35 -1.44 18.90
CA ALA A 254 0.96 -1.79 19.44
C ALA A 254 2.09 -1.63 18.39
N GLN A 255 1.83 -2.01 17.14
CA GLN A 255 2.78 -1.87 16.02
C GLN A 255 2.96 -0.42 15.57
N LEU A 256 1.93 0.41 15.65
CA LEU A 256 2.00 1.84 15.34
C LEU A 256 2.95 2.57 16.30
N HIS A 257 2.88 2.25 17.60
CA HIS A 257 3.77 2.84 18.61
C HIS A 257 5.26 2.49 18.39
N CYS A 258 5.57 1.41 17.66
CA CYS A 258 6.93 1.02 17.33
C CYS A 258 7.34 1.39 15.88
N LEU A 259 6.45 1.95 15.07
CA LEU A 259 6.64 2.08 13.62
C LEU A 259 7.89 2.89 13.24
N ASP A 260 8.11 4.05 13.83
CA ASP A 260 9.27 4.90 13.51
C ASP A 260 10.58 4.20 13.85
N LYS A 261 10.69 3.58 15.03
CA LYS A 261 11.85 2.79 15.45
C LYS A 261 12.13 1.63 14.50
N ASN A 262 11.09 0.95 14.06
CA ASN A 262 11.18 -0.17 13.12
C ASN A 262 11.64 0.29 11.73
N CYS A 263 11.15 1.43 11.27
CA CYS A 263 11.59 2.04 10.01
C CYS A 263 13.03 2.54 10.10
N ASP A 264 13.47 3.10 11.25
CA ASP A 264 14.86 3.51 11.48
C ASP A 264 15.84 2.32 11.35
N PHE A 265 15.48 1.18 11.95
CA PHE A 265 16.28 -0.03 11.81
C PHE A 265 16.39 -0.48 10.34
N ARG A 266 15.26 -0.52 9.61
CA ARG A 266 15.26 -0.86 8.18
C ARG A 266 16.11 0.09 7.35
N ARG A 267 16.07 1.40 7.62
CA ARG A 267 16.90 2.41 6.95
C ARG A 267 18.40 2.16 7.18
N LYS A 268 18.81 1.80 8.40
CA LYS A 268 20.22 1.45 8.71
C LYS A 268 20.70 0.25 7.88
N ILE A 269 19.90 -0.81 7.77
CA ILE A 269 20.24 -1.96 6.93
C ILE A 269 20.31 -1.57 5.45
N CYS A 270 19.35 -0.78 4.96
CA CYS A 270 19.35 -0.29 3.58
C CYS A 270 20.58 0.58 3.28
N GLN A 271 21.00 1.42 4.23
CA GLN A 271 22.22 2.23 4.08
C GLN A 271 23.46 1.35 3.92
N ARG A 272 23.59 0.27 4.70
CA ARG A 272 24.71 -0.69 4.53
C ARG A 272 24.70 -1.33 3.13
N TYR A 273 23.53 -1.72 2.64
CA TYR A 273 23.38 -2.21 1.26
C TYR A 273 23.76 -1.15 0.23
N ASP A 274 23.25 0.08 0.35
CA ASP A 274 23.54 1.20 -0.56
C ASP A 274 25.05 1.50 -0.60
N GLU A 275 25.73 1.57 0.54
CA GLU A 275 27.18 1.77 0.65
C GLU A 275 27.97 0.62 -0.01
N ALA A 276 27.57 -0.63 0.24
CA ALA A 276 28.24 -1.80 -0.28
C ALA A 276 28.11 -1.93 -1.81
N PHE A 277 26.95 -1.56 -2.36
CA PHE A 277 26.67 -1.71 -3.81
C PHE A 277 27.01 -0.47 -4.62
N SER A 278 27.25 0.69 -4.01
CA SER A 278 27.62 1.93 -4.71
C SER A 278 28.86 1.82 -5.58
N GLN A 279 29.77 0.91 -5.26
CA GLN A 279 31.03 0.66 -5.96
C GLN A 279 30.98 -0.57 -6.91
N VAL A 280 29.79 -1.15 -7.14
CA VAL A 280 29.59 -2.33 -7.98
C VAL A 280 28.88 -1.92 -9.28
N PRO A 281 29.62 -1.70 -10.40
CA PRO A 281 29.02 -1.18 -11.64
C PRO A 281 27.92 -2.06 -12.24
N GLN A 282 27.93 -3.37 -11.93
CA GLN A 282 26.95 -4.36 -12.40
C GLN A 282 25.60 -4.29 -11.68
N VAL A 283 25.51 -3.45 -10.64
CA VAL A 283 24.31 -3.31 -9.80
C VAL A 283 23.81 -1.88 -9.86
N LYS A 284 22.50 -1.70 -10.05
CA LYS A 284 21.85 -0.39 -9.91
C LYS A 284 20.90 -0.44 -8.71
N THR A 285 20.90 0.61 -7.90
CA THR A 285 19.97 0.79 -6.78
C THR A 285 18.78 1.64 -7.19
N VAL A 286 17.64 1.44 -6.54
CA VAL A 286 16.44 2.27 -6.73
C VAL A 286 16.70 3.68 -6.18
N LYS A 287 16.34 4.70 -6.93
CA LYS A 287 16.58 6.11 -6.54
C LYS A 287 15.50 6.62 -5.58
N TYR A 288 15.93 7.36 -4.57
CA TYR A 288 15.08 8.12 -3.65
C TYR A 288 15.48 9.60 -3.69
N ASN A 289 14.50 10.50 -3.58
CA ASN A 289 14.79 11.92 -3.41
C ASN A 289 15.41 12.16 -2.03
N LYS A 290 16.32 13.14 -1.94
CA LYS A 290 17.12 13.38 -0.71
C LYS A 290 16.30 13.83 0.50
N GLU A 291 15.16 14.50 0.25
CA GLU A 291 14.25 14.97 1.30
C GLU A 291 13.37 13.86 1.90
N VAL A 292 13.37 12.67 1.28
CA VAL A 292 12.52 11.56 1.69
C VAL A 292 13.16 10.76 2.82
N VAL A 293 12.42 10.55 3.88
CA VAL A 293 12.69 9.55 4.92
C VAL A 293 11.78 8.35 4.65
N PRO A 294 12.24 7.36 3.85
CA PRO A 294 11.38 6.26 3.39
C PRO A 294 11.16 5.21 4.49
N SER A 295 10.01 4.55 4.46
CA SER A 295 9.72 3.40 5.34
C SER A 295 10.62 2.20 5.09
N ARG A 296 11.19 2.08 3.87
CA ARG A 296 12.02 0.95 3.44
C ARG A 296 11.31 -0.41 3.66
N CYS A 297 10.10 -0.54 3.12
CA CYS A 297 9.36 -1.81 3.17
C CYS A 297 10.15 -2.94 2.50
N HIS A 298 10.77 -2.66 1.36
CA HIS A 298 11.66 -3.56 0.62
C HIS A 298 12.99 -2.89 0.30
N TYR A 299 14.01 -3.70 0.03
CA TYR A 299 15.27 -3.26 -0.60
C TYR A 299 15.44 -3.98 -1.93
N GLN A 300 15.58 -3.22 -3.01
CA GLN A 300 15.62 -3.74 -4.37
C GLN A 300 16.92 -3.34 -5.09
N LEU A 301 17.47 -4.28 -5.85
CA LEU A 301 18.56 -4.07 -6.79
C LEU A 301 18.09 -4.40 -8.22
N ILE A 302 18.73 -3.77 -9.20
CA ILE A 302 18.56 -4.07 -10.62
C ILE A 302 19.86 -4.69 -11.10
N VAL A 303 19.81 -5.91 -11.64
CA VAL A 303 20.95 -6.69 -12.12
C VAL A 303 20.62 -7.38 -13.43
N GLU A 304 21.60 -7.58 -14.31
CA GLU A 304 21.37 -8.16 -15.65
C GLU A 304 20.83 -9.59 -15.59
N ASP A 305 21.42 -10.47 -14.79
CA ASP A 305 20.97 -11.86 -14.62
C ASP A 305 20.30 -12.03 -13.24
N ARG A 306 19.07 -11.50 -13.11
CA ARG A 306 18.28 -11.59 -11.89
C ARG A 306 17.92 -13.03 -11.51
N ASP A 307 17.51 -13.84 -12.48
CA ASP A 307 17.05 -15.21 -12.20
C ASP A 307 18.21 -16.12 -11.78
N GLY A 308 19.37 -15.97 -12.41
CA GLY A 308 20.60 -16.66 -12.02
C GLY A 308 21.06 -16.23 -10.62
N LEU A 309 20.96 -14.94 -10.27
CA LEU A 309 21.28 -14.45 -8.91
C LEU A 309 20.29 -15.00 -7.86
N VAL A 310 19.00 -15.04 -8.15
CA VAL A 310 17.99 -15.64 -7.26
C VAL A 310 18.32 -17.11 -6.97
N LYS A 311 18.62 -17.88 -8.02
CA LYS A 311 19.01 -19.30 -7.87
C LYS A 311 20.28 -19.45 -7.03
N PHE A 312 21.31 -18.66 -7.34
CA PHE A 312 22.58 -18.70 -6.62
C PHE A 312 22.43 -18.36 -5.13
N LEU A 313 21.66 -17.30 -4.80
CA LEU A 313 21.42 -16.92 -3.42
C LEU A 313 20.65 -18.01 -2.66
N ASN A 314 19.61 -18.60 -3.27
CA ASN A 314 18.84 -19.70 -2.66
C ASN A 314 19.71 -20.93 -2.39
N GLU A 315 20.58 -21.34 -3.31
CA GLU A 315 21.54 -22.45 -3.13
C GLU A 315 22.53 -22.19 -1.99
N ASN A 316 22.77 -20.93 -1.64
CA ASN A 316 23.65 -20.51 -0.54
C ASN A 316 22.89 -20.13 0.75
N GLY A 317 21.59 -20.48 0.83
CA GLY A 317 20.77 -20.30 2.02
C GLY A 317 20.31 -18.85 2.25
N ILE A 318 20.21 -18.05 1.19
CA ILE A 318 19.72 -16.67 1.23
C ILE A 318 18.45 -16.57 0.38
N ASN A 319 17.29 -16.36 1.01
CA ASN A 319 16.04 -16.15 0.27
C ASN A 319 16.00 -14.75 -0.32
N SER A 320 15.61 -14.67 -1.58
CA SER A 320 15.35 -13.41 -2.29
C SER A 320 14.00 -13.47 -2.99
N GLY A 321 13.52 -12.36 -3.55
CA GLY A 321 12.21 -12.31 -4.19
C GLY A 321 12.14 -11.28 -5.31
N VAL A 322 10.96 -11.16 -5.93
CA VAL A 322 10.67 -10.19 -6.99
C VAL A 322 9.43 -9.38 -6.61
N HIS A 323 9.57 -8.08 -6.48
CA HIS A 323 8.48 -7.14 -6.18
C HIS A 323 8.53 -5.95 -7.18
N TYR A 324 7.81 -6.05 -8.33
CA TYR A 324 6.92 -7.15 -8.70
C TYR A 324 7.16 -7.57 -10.15
N VAL A 325 6.58 -8.72 -10.55
CA VAL A 325 6.42 -9.05 -11.97
C VAL A 325 5.44 -8.05 -12.57
N SER A 326 5.76 -7.54 -13.77
CA SER A 326 4.91 -6.59 -14.48
C SER A 326 3.50 -7.15 -14.70
N ASN A 327 2.49 -6.44 -14.26
CA ASN A 327 1.10 -6.90 -14.32
C ASN A 327 0.61 -7.10 -15.77
N ILE A 328 1.16 -6.36 -16.74
CA ILE A 328 0.80 -6.51 -18.16
C ILE A 328 1.18 -7.89 -18.74
N ASN A 329 1.98 -8.68 -18.01
CA ASN A 329 2.28 -10.06 -18.36
C ASN A 329 1.18 -11.05 -17.94
N TYR A 330 0.23 -10.64 -17.10
CA TYR A 330 -0.89 -11.48 -16.71
C TYR A 330 -2.01 -11.47 -17.76
N ARG A 331 -2.70 -12.61 -17.88
CA ARG A 331 -3.70 -12.85 -18.93
C ARG A 331 -4.76 -11.75 -19.05
N MET A 332 -5.26 -11.24 -17.91
CA MET A 332 -6.31 -10.21 -17.89
C MET A 332 -5.86 -8.84 -18.42
N TYR A 333 -4.55 -8.60 -18.47
CA TYR A 333 -3.93 -7.35 -18.93
C TYR A 333 -3.14 -7.51 -20.23
N ALA A 334 -3.28 -8.64 -20.92
CA ALA A 334 -2.49 -8.98 -22.12
C ALA A 334 -2.62 -7.96 -23.26
N SER A 335 -3.72 -7.22 -23.33
CA SER A 335 -3.91 -6.14 -24.31
C SER A 335 -2.94 -4.98 -24.13
N ALA A 336 -2.34 -4.82 -22.93
CA ALA A 336 -1.36 -3.79 -22.62
C ALA A 336 0.11 -4.25 -22.79
N LYS A 337 0.35 -5.48 -23.24
CA LYS A 337 1.70 -6.03 -23.41
C LYS A 337 2.53 -5.14 -24.34
N GLY A 338 3.75 -4.80 -23.90
CA GLY A 338 4.69 -3.96 -24.64
C GLY A 338 4.42 -2.45 -24.57
N THR A 339 3.41 -2.01 -23.80
CA THR A 339 3.10 -0.56 -23.64
C THR A 339 3.96 0.14 -22.58
N CYS A 340 4.66 -0.61 -21.72
CA CYS A 340 5.47 -0.12 -20.61
C CYS A 340 6.87 -0.79 -20.61
N PRO A 341 7.75 -0.44 -21.55
CA PRO A 341 9.04 -1.12 -21.72
C PRO A 341 9.98 -1.02 -20.53
N LYS A 342 9.96 0.09 -19.77
CA LYS A 342 10.76 0.21 -18.54
C LYS A 342 10.20 -0.68 -17.42
N SER A 343 8.88 -0.77 -17.30
CA SER A 343 8.25 -1.69 -16.36
C SER A 343 8.61 -3.14 -16.67
N ASP A 344 8.61 -3.54 -17.93
CA ASP A 344 9.02 -4.88 -18.35
C ASP A 344 10.50 -5.12 -18.01
N TYR A 345 11.39 -4.17 -18.35
CA TYR A 345 12.81 -4.26 -17.98
C TYR A 345 12.98 -4.39 -16.45
N MET A 346 12.33 -3.53 -15.66
CA MET A 346 12.45 -3.59 -14.20
C MET A 346 11.90 -4.91 -13.63
N SER A 347 10.82 -5.43 -14.20
CA SER A 347 10.24 -6.72 -13.84
C SER A 347 11.20 -7.89 -14.05
N GLU A 348 12.00 -7.84 -15.11
CA GLU A 348 12.96 -8.90 -15.46
C GLU A 348 14.27 -8.80 -14.68
N HIS A 349 14.67 -7.60 -14.25
CA HIS A 349 15.98 -7.32 -13.66
C HIS A 349 15.95 -6.98 -12.16
N ALA A 350 14.78 -6.64 -11.58
CA ALA A 350 14.69 -6.30 -10.16
C ALA A 350 14.70 -7.54 -9.27
N ILE A 351 15.55 -7.52 -8.25
CA ILE A 351 15.60 -8.51 -7.16
C ILE A 351 15.41 -7.82 -5.83
N THR A 352 14.63 -8.43 -4.93
CA THR A 352 14.44 -7.97 -3.55
C THR A 352 15.33 -8.78 -2.62
N LEU A 353 16.14 -8.09 -1.82
CA LEU A 353 17.04 -8.68 -0.83
C LEU A 353 16.40 -8.76 0.56
N PRO A 354 16.92 -9.62 1.46
CA PRO A 354 16.48 -9.75 2.84
C PRO A 354 16.43 -8.41 3.59
N LEU A 355 15.27 -8.09 4.17
CA LEU A 355 15.08 -6.90 4.98
C LEU A 355 13.98 -7.13 6.02
N HIS A 356 14.36 -7.37 7.29
CA HIS A 356 13.44 -7.55 8.41
C HIS A 356 14.11 -7.16 9.74
N LEU A 357 13.31 -6.95 10.79
CA LEU A 357 13.80 -6.43 12.07
C LEU A 357 14.70 -7.38 12.89
N GLN A 358 14.80 -8.64 12.47
CA GLN A 358 15.62 -9.65 13.15
C GLN A 358 16.83 -10.08 12.30
N ILE A 359 17.13 -9.37 11.21
CA ILE A 359 18.34 -9.65 10.42
C ILE A 359 19.56 -9.18 11.20
N THR A 360 20.59 -10.03 11.30
CA THR A 360 21.84 -9.67 11.97
C THR A 360 22.82 -8.97 11.03
N GLU A 361 23.83 -8.32 11.59
CA GLU A 361 24.88 -7.69 10.78
C GLU A 361 25.65 -8.69 9.96
N GLU A 362 25.95 -9.86 10.53
CA GLU A 362 26.64 -10.96 9.82
C GLU A 362 25.77 -11.52 8.68
N GLU A 363 24.46 -11.58 8.86
CA GLU A 363 23.54 -11.98 7.77
C GLU A 363 23.54 -10.96 6.64
N VAL A 364 23.54 -9.66 6.96
CA VAL A 364 23.65 -8.57 5.97
C VAL A 364 24.97 -8.66 5.21
N ASP A 365 26.08 -8.83 5.91
CA ASP A 365 27.41 -8.97 5.30
C ASP A 365 27.48 -10.18 4.37
N LYS A 366 26.92 -11.31 4.78
CA LYS A 366 26.80 -12.49 3.93
C LYS A 366 25.98 -12.21 2.66
N VAL A 367 24.84 -11.52 2.77
CA VAL A 367 24.04 -11.15 1.58
C VAL A 367 24.87 -10.28 0.63
N ILE A 368 25.57 -9.27 1.16
CA ILE A 368 26.44 -8.38 0.37
C ILE A 368 27.53 -9.16 -0.34
N GLU A 369 28.24 -10.02 0.39
CA GLU A 369 29.32 -10.86 -0.15
C GLU A 369 28.83 -11.71 -1.32
N TYR A 370 27.71 -12.44 -1.13
CA TYR A 370 27.22 -13.36 -2.13
C TYR A 370 26.64 -12.66 -3.36
N VAL A 371 26.00 -11.51 -3.21
CA VAL A 371 25.57 -10.68 -4.36
C VAL A 371 26.79 -10.24 -5.15
N LYS A 372 27.80 -9.63 -4.49
CA LYS A 372 29.05 -9.22 -5.15
C LYS A 372 29.74 -10.38 -5.86
N LYS A 373 29.91 -11.51 -5.18
CA LYS A 373 30.54 -12.71 -5.75
C LYS A 373 29.85 -13.20 -7.02
N TYR A 374 28.52 -13.04 -7.12
CA TYR A 374 27.79 -13.44 -8.32
C TYR A 374 27.94 -12.43 -9.46
N VAL A 375 27.72 -11.15 -9.20
CA VAL A 375 27.65 -10.12 -10.24
C VAL A 375 29.03 -9.70 -10.77
N THR A 376 30.13 -10.05 -10.09
CA THR A 376 31.50 -9.74 -10.53
C THR A 376 32.23 -10.92 -11.15
N LYS A 377 31.55 -12.07 -11.36
CA LYS A 377 32.06 -13.20 -12.16
C LYS A 377 32.02 -12.87 -13.64
#